data_26a7faea4a01c8356a3e1883dcedf9cf
#
_entry.id   26a7faea4a01c8356a3e1883dcedf9cf
#
_cell.length_a   1.000
_cell.length_b   1.000
_cell.length_c   1.000
_cell.angle_alpha   90.00
_cell.angle_beta   90.00
_cell.angle_gamma   90.00
#
_symmetry.space_group_name_H-M   'P 1'
#
loop_
_entity.id
_entity.type
_entity.pdbx_description
1 polymer ?
#
loop_
_entity_poly.entity_id
_entity_poly.type
_entity_poly.pdbx_seq_one_letter_code
_entity_poly.pdbx_strand_id
1 'polypeptide(L)'
;MIRAALLLALWPGIAAALELPVPEGAVLTAETRRDAEDYALPTGPAQGGPPPVAPIMGRVETRAWRIDPDAPTAAGLIAPLRAALETAGFELLLDCAARACGGFDFRFGTEVLPPPAMHVDLGNFRFLSARRDTPQGPEAVGALASRTGDTGHLQLITVTPEGAAPASLSPTAPSLLATRSGEELATALSREGHAVLEGVDFAPGAATLGPRDSPALPALAAWLEANPDRRVVLVGHTDMTGALDANIALSRRRAEAVRERLLRVHGLNRDRIDAQGAGWLAPRASNATKAGRAANRRVEVVVSGG
;
A
#
# COMPACT_ATOMS: atom_id res chain seq x y z
N MET A 1 39.04 16.03 -52.66
CA MET A 1 37.80 15.47 -52.09
C MET A 1 38.16 14.76 -50.81
N ILE A 2 38.05 15.47 -49.67
CA ILE A 2 38.36 14.96 -48.33
C ILE A 2 37.07 14.45 -47.72
N ARG A 3 36.99 13.12 -47.49
CA ARG A 3 35.87 12.50 -46.76
C ARG A 3 36.12 12.59 -45.25
N ALA A 4 35.36 13.45 -44.57
CA ALA A 4 35.33 13.49 -43.14
C ALA A 4 34.55 12.27 -42.62
N ALA A 5 35.18 11.39 -41.88
CA ALA A 5 34.53 10.30 -41.13
C ALA A 5 34.04 10.86 -39.81
N LEU A 6 32.72 10.85 -39.62
CA LEU A 6 32.07 11.21 -38.37
C LEU A 6 32.20 10.00 -37.41
N LEU A 7 33.09 10.08 -36.44
CA LEU A 7 33.17 9.14 -35.31
C LEU A 7 32.00 9.45 -34.32
N LEU A 8 30.93 8.63 -34.35
CA LEU A 8 29.96 8.62 -33.26
C LEU A 8 30.64 8.04 -32.01
N ALA A 9 30.93 8.90 -31.06
CA ALA A 9 31.31 8.49 -29.71
C ALA A 9 30.08 7.90 -28.98
N LEU A 10 30.03 6.57 -28.87
CA LEU A 10 29.13 5.88 -27.95
C LEU A 10 29.60 6.17 -26.53
N TRP A 11 28.92 7.10 -25.84
CA TRP A 11 29.07 7.25 -24.41
C TRP A 11 28.50 6.00 -23.71
N PRO A 12 29.29 5.29 -22.89
CA PRO A 12 28.73 4.26 -22.05
C PRO A 12 27.78 4.95 -21.05
N GLY A 13 26.48 4.71 -21.20
CA GLY A 13 25.50 5.12 -20.22
C GLY A 13 25.88 4.49 -18.87
N ILE A 14 26.20 5.31 -17.88
CA ILE A 14 26.37 4.87 -16.49
C ILE A 14 24.99 4.32 -16.08
N ALA A 15 24.88 3.00 -15.93
CA ALA A 15 23.67 2.40 -15.36
C ALA A 15 23.51 2.97 -13.94
N ALA A 16 22.50 3.82 -13.76
CA ALA A 16 22.17 4.34 -12.44
C ALA A 16 21.78 3.15 -11.56
N ALA A 17 22.36 3.08 -10.36
CA ALA A 17 21.98 2.09 -9.36
C ALA A 17 20.48 2.21 -9.09
N LEU A 18 19.79 1.07 -8.98
CA LEU A 18 18.37 1.04 -8.63
C LEU A 18 18.18 1.64 -7.24
N GLU A 19 17.40 2.69 -7.16
CA GLU A 19 17.05 3.36 -5.89
C GLU A 19 15.62 2.98 -5.50
N LEU A 20 15.46 2.27 -4.37
CA LEU A 20 14.17 1.83 -3.87
C LEU A 20 13.78 2.62 -2.61
N PRO A 21 12.56 3.18 -2.58
CA PRO A 21 12.08 3.93 -1.44
C PRO A 21 11.73 3.02 -0.26
N VAL A 22 12.16 3.41 0.94
CA VAL A 22 11.80 2.78 2.21
C VAL A 22 11.13 3.84 3.09
N PRO A 23 10.02 3.54 3.80
CA PRO A 23 9.34 4.51 4.64
C PRO A 23 10.29 5.16 5.66
N GLU A 24 10.12 6.47 5.88
CA GLU A 24 10.87 7.19 6.92
C GLU A 24 10.55 6.60 8.30
N GLY A 25 11.57 6.44 9.14
CA GLY A 25 11.43 5.82 10.46
C GLY A 25 11.30 4.30 10.44
N ALA A 26 11.41 3.65 9.29
CA ALA A 26 11.45 2.19 9.21
C ALA A 26 12.70 1.63 9.90
N VAL A 27 12.50 0.68 10.80
CA VAL A 27 13.57 0.00 11.53
C VAL A 27 13.93 -1.30 10.82
N LEU A 28 15.16 -1.44 10.36
CA LEU A 28 15.66 -2.67 9.75
C LEU A 28 15.62 -3.81 10.80
N THR A 29 14.91 -4.88 10.48
CA THR A 29 14.74 -6.04 11.37
C THR A 29 15.59 -7.24 10.96
N ALA A 30 15.93 -7.32 9.67
CA ALA A 30 16.85 -8.33 9.15
C ALA A 30 17.44 -7.90 7.81
N GLU A 31 18.67 -8.38 7.57
CA GLU A 31 19.35 -8.28 6.29
C GLU A 31 20.12 -9.58 6.06
N THR A 32 19.94 -10.16 4.88
CA THR A 32 20.69 -11.34 4.43
C THR A 32 21.18 -11.14 3.00
N ARG A 33 22.31 -11.74 2.67
CA ARG A 33 22.88 -11.75 1.34
C ARG A 33 23.33 -13.15 0.97
N ARG A 34 23.01 -13.55 -0.25
CA ARG A 34 23.46 -14.79 -0.87
C ARG A 34 24.02 -14.44 -2.25
N ASP A 35 25.26 -14.82 -2.51
CA ASP A 35 25.91 -14.57 -3.80
C ASP A 35 25.74 -15.81 -4.69
N ALA A 36 25.53 -15.61 -5.99
CA ALA A 36 25.38 -16.64 -7.01
C ALA A 36 24.29 -17.69 -6.71
N GLU A 37 23.12 -17.21 -6.25
CA GLU A 37 21.96 -18.06 -5.97
C GLU A 37 20.75 -17.74 -6.85
N ASP A 38 19.89 -18.76 -7.01
CA ASP A 38 18.60 -18.60 -7.68
C ASP A 38 17.55 -18.10 -6.68
N TYR A 39 16.87 -17.03 -7.08
CA TYR A 39 15.65 -16.59 -6.43
C TYR A 39 14.43 -17.01 -7.26
N ALA A 40 13.49 -17.70 -6.65
CA ALA A 40 12.23 -18.09 -7.25
C ALA A 40 11.26 -16.89 -7.24
N LEU A 41 11.35 -16.00 -8.22
CA LEU A 41 10.54 -14.79 -8.33
C LEU A 41 9.09 -15.15 -8.67
N PRO A 42 8.10 -14.86 -7.80
CA PRO A 42 6.69 -15.10 -8.11
C PRO A 42 6.22 -14.28 -9.32
N THR A 43 5.58 -14.93 -10.29
CA THR A 43 5.11 -14.32 -11.54
C THR A 43 3.59 -14.31 -11.68
N GLY A 44 2.87 -14.93 -10.74
CA GLY A 44 1.42 -15.01 -10.72
C GLY A 44 0.89 -15.41 -9.35
N PRO A 45 -0.44 -15.35 -9.16
CA PRO A 45 -1.08 -15.78 -7.92
C PRO A 45 -1.04 -17.29 -7.75
N ALA A 46 -1.06 -17.74 -6.50
CA ALA A 46 -1.24 -19.14 -6.14
C ALA A 46 -2.68 -19.59 -6.45
N GLN A 47 -2.84 -20.78 -7.03
CA GLN A 47 -4.14 -21.36 -7.43
C GLN A 47 -4.23 -22.82 -6.97
N GLY A 48 -4.41 -23.04 -5.67
CA GLY A 48 -4.49 -24.39 -5.07
C GLY A 48 -3.15 -25.11 -4.97
N GLY A 49 -2.06 -24.35 -4.89
CA GLY A 49 -0.67 -24.79 -4.75
C GLY A 49 0.26 -23.58 -4.70
N PRO A 50 1.58 -23.78 -4.74
CA PRO A 50 2.52 -22.68 -4.73
C PRO A 50 2.33 -21.76 -5.96
N PRO A 51 2.69 -20.46 -5.88
CA PRO A 51 2.60 -19.56 -7.02
C PRO A 51 3.56 -19.98 -8.14
N PRO A 52 3.23 -19.65 -9.41
CA PRO A 52 4.18 -19.78 -10.50
C PRO A 52 5.38 -18.86 -10.27
N VAL A 53 6.58 -19.34 -10.59
CA VAL A 53 7.82 -18.61 -10.36
C VAL A 53 8.73 -18.62 -11.60
N ALA A 54 9.55 -17.57 -11.74
CA ALA A 54 10.69 -17.53 -12.66
C ALA A 54 11.98 -17.57 -11.83
N PRO A 55 12.90 -18.51 -12.07
CA PRO A 55 14.20 -18.51 -11.41
C PRO A 55 15.06 -17.37 -11.96
N ILE A 56 15.63 -16.57 -11.08
CA ILE A 56 16.53 -15.47 -11.42
C ILE A 56 17.83 -15.65 -10.64
N MET A 57 18.91 -15.92 -11.37
CA MET A 57 20.24 -16.10 -10.77
C MET A 57 20.94 -14.77 -10.57
N GLY A 58 21.58 -14.57 -9.43
CA GLY A 58 22.39 -13.40 -9.12
C GLY A 58 22.76 -13.28 -7.66
N ARG A 59 23.15 -12.07 -7.27
CA ARG A 59 23.26 -11.71 -5.86
C ARG A 59 21.88 -11.44 -5.31
N VAL A 60 21.43 -12.25 -4.36
CA VAL A 60 20.14 -12.12 -3.70
C VAL A 60 20.32 -11.39 -2.37
N GLU A 61 19.75 -10.22 -2.23
CA GLU A 61 19.72 -9.47 -0.97
C GLU A 61 18.29 -9.41 -0.45
N THR A 62 18.07 -9.89 0.77
CA THR A 62 16.77 -9.83 1.45
C THR A 62 16.89 -8.91 2.64
N ARG A 63 16.02 -7.89 2.67
CA ARG A 63 15.93 -6.94 3.78
C ARG A 63 14.49 -6.86 4.26
N ALA A 64 14.32 -6.74 5.58
CA ALA A 64 13.00 -6.55 6.18
C ALA A 64 13.01 -5.38 7.16
N TRP A 65 11.89 -4.67 7.22
CA TRP A 65 11.69 -3.53 8.11
C TRP A 65 10.38 -3.64 8.85
N ARG A 66 10.41 -3.08 10.06
CA ARG A 66 9.23 -2.78 10.86
C ARG A 66 9.02 -1.27 10.89
N ILE A 67 7.78 -0.85 10.77
CA ILE A 67 7.35 0.55 10.78
C ILE A 67 6.36 0.73 11.92
N ASP A 68 6.74 1.53 12.94
CA ASP A 68 5.94 1.88 14.12
C ASP A 68 6.12 3.35 14.49
N PRO A 69 5.13 3.97 15.13
CA PRO A 69 3.69 3.80 14.93
C PRO A 69 3.22 4.48 13.64
N ASP A 70 1.96 4.37 13.30
CA ASP A 70 1.35 5.02 12.12
C ASP A 70 1.83 4.46 10.76
N ALA A 71 2.12 3.15 10.70
CA ALA A 71 2.50 2.51 9.44
C ALA A 71 1.44 2.73 8.36
N PRO A 72 1.86 3.05 7.12
CA PRO A 72 0.97 3.03 5.96
C PRO A 72 0.27 1.68 5.79
N THR A 73 -0.82 1.64 5.05
CA THR A 73 -1.44 0.37 4.64
C THR A 73 -0.45 -0.49 3.84
N ALA A 74 -0.70 -1.79 3.71
CA ALA A 74 0.12 -2.65 2.86
C ALA A 74 0.18 -2.11 1.41
N ALA A 75 -0.90 -1.52 0.90
CA ALA A 75 -0.95 -0.83 -0.38
C ALA A 75 -0.04 0.41 -0.39
N GLY A 76 -0.11 1.22 0.66
CA GLY A 76 0.71 2.41 0.82
C GLY A 76 2.21 2.12 0.91
N LEU A 77 2.59 0.96 1.45
CA LEU A 77 3.99 0.50 1.47
C LEU A 77 4.48 0.04 0.09
N ILE A 78 3.63 -0.60 -0.72
CA ILE A 78 3.98 -1.10 -2.06
C ILE A 78 3.96 0.00 -3.12
N ALA A 79 3.07 0.99 -3.02
CA ALA A 79 2.87 1.98 -4.07
C ALA A 79 4.13 2.78 -4.46
N PRO A 80 4.97 3.28 -3.52
CA PRO A 80 6.21 3.97 -3.87
C PRO A 80 7.22 3.07 -4.58
N LEU A 81 7.29 1.79 -4.16
CA LEU A 81 8.17 0.80 -4.78
C LEU A 81 7.77 0.52 -6.22
N ARG A 82 6.46 0.36 -6.48
CA ARG A 82 5.93 0.22 -7.84
C ARG A 82 6.37 1.37 -8.73
N ALA A 83 6.18 2.62 -8.29
CA ALA A 83 6.55 3.80 -9.07
C ALA A 83 8.03 3.87 -9.37
N ALA A 84 8.88 3.56 -8.38
CA ALA A 84 10.31 3.55 -8.56
C ALA A 84 10.73 2.49 -9.58
N LEU A 85 10.15 1.29 -9.51
CA LEU A 85 10.41 0.19 -10.44
C LEU A 85 9.98 0.52 -11.86
N GLU A 86 8.76 1.03 -12.06
CA GLU A 86 8.26 1.48 -13.37
C GLU A 86 9.15 2.59 -13.96
N THR A 87 9.55 3.57 -13.14
CA THR A 87 10.45 4.66 -13.55
C THR A 87 11.84 4.13 -13.93
N ALA A 88 12.32 3.09 -13.24
CA ALA A 88 13.59 2.42 -13.53
C ALA A 88 13.51 1.43 -14.71
N GLY A 89 12.36 1.31 -15.38
CA GLY A 89 12.17 0.46 -16.56
C GLY A 89 11.99 -1.03 -16.23
N PHE A 90 11.53 -1.37 -15.01
CA PHE A 90 11.14 -2.73 -14.68
C PHE A 90 9.76 -3.06 -15.25
N GLU A 91 9.60 -4.28 -15.75
CA GLU A 91 8.32 -4.89 -16.06
C GLU A 91 7.71 -5.46 -14.77
N LEU A 92 6.47 -5.07 -14.45
CA LEU A 92 5.73 -5.63 -13.34
C LEU A 92 5.15 -7.00 -13.74
N LEU A 93 5.51 -8.06 -13.02
CA LEU A 93 5.05 -9.41 -13.29
C LEU A 93 3.82 -9.78 -12.46
N LEU A 94 3.79 -9.35 -11.19
CA LEU A 94 2.68 -9.58 -10.28
C LEU A 94 2.50 -8.38 -9.37
N ASP A 95 1.25 -7.97 -9.18
CA ASP A 95 0.82 -7.01 -8.16
C ASP A 95 -0.53 -7.48 -7.63
N CYS A 96 -0.55 -7.97 -6.42
CA CYS A 96 -1.73 -8.59 -5.85
C CYS A 96 -1.89 -8.30 -4.35
N ALA A 97 -3.08 -8.53 -3.83
CA ALA A 97 -3.41 -8.34 -2.42
C ALA A 97 -4.05 -9.58 -1.82
N ALA A 98 -3.54 -10.03 -0.69
CA ALA A 98 -4.12 -11.06 0.17
C ALA A 98 -4.74 -12.24 -0.62
N ARG A 99 -6.06 -12.31 -0.68
CA ARG A 99 -6.79 -13.39 -1.37
C ARG A 99 -6.52 -13.42 -2.88
N ALA A 100 -6.33 -12.26 -3.51
CA ALA A 100 -6.02 -12.20 -4.94
C ALA A 100 -4.63 -12.76 -5.26
N CYS A 101 -3.70 -12.74 -4.30
CA CYS A 101 -2.43 -13.44 -4.43
C CYS A 101 -2.56 -14.97 -4.29
N GLY A 102 -3.63 -15.47 -3.65
CA GLY A 102 -3.81 -16.88 -3.28
C GLY A 102 -3.68 -17.14 -1.76
N GLY A 103 -3.68 -16.07 -0.93
CA GLY A 103 -3.77 -16.14 0.53
C GLY A 103 -2.68 -17.01 1.16
N PHE A 104 -3.09 -18.09 1.84
CA PHE A 104 -2.21 -19.02 2.55
C PHE A 104 -1.18 -19.68 1.62
N ASP A 105 -1.62 -20.22 0.49
CA ASP A 105 -0.74 -20.95 -0.44
C ASP A 105 0.34 -20.03 -1.02
N PHE A 106 0.00 -18.78 -1.31
CA PHE A 106 0.96 -17.77 -1.75
C PHE A 106 1.98 -17.46 -0.66
N ARG A 107 1.50 -17.17 0.59
CA ARG A 107 2.37 -16.81 1.72
C ARG A 107 3.40 -17.89 2.02
N PHE A 108 3.01 -19.15 1.97
CA PHE A 108 3.88 -20.28 2.27
C PHE A 108 4.60 -20.87 1.06
N GLY A 109 4.17 -20.50 -0.15
CA GLY A 109 4.83 -20.81 -1.40
C GLY A 109 5.86 -19.78 -1.86
N THR A 110 6.04 -18.67 -1.11
CA THR A 110 7.02 -17.61 -1.39
C THR A 110 8.07 -17.50 -0.28
N GLU A 111 9.25 -16.96 -0.63
CA GLU A 111 10.32 -16.73 0.34
C GLU A 111 9.97 -15.53 1.22
N VAL A 112 9.75 -15.79 2.50
CA VAL A 112 9.48 -14.75 3.50
C VAL A 112 10.24 -15.07 4.78
N LEU A 113 10.96 -14.07 5.30
CA LEU A 113 11.70 -14.20 6.55
C LEU A 113 10.77 -14.57 7.72
N PRO A 114 11.25 -15.42 8.66
CA PRO A 114 10.44 -15.80 9.81
C PRO A 114 10.30 -14.64 10.81
N PRO A 115 9.28 -14.69 11.69
CA PRO A 115 9.23 -13.82 12.85
C PRO A 115 10.49 -13.95 13.73
N PRO A 116 10.98 -12.88 14.36
CA PRO A 116 10.38 -11.53 14.42
C PRO A 116 10.74 -10.63 13.25
N ALA A 117 11.55 -11.07 12.30
CA ALA A 117 12.04 -10.23 11.20
C ALA A 117 10.90 -9.75 10.29
N MET A 118 9.97 -10.64 9.94
CA MET A 118 8.80 -10.33 9.12
C MET A 118 7.54 -10.97 9.70
N HIS A 119 6.45 -10.18 9.79
CA HIS A 119 5.12 -10.67 10.14
C HIS A 119 4.16 -10.44 8.99
N VAL A 120 3.37 -11.47 8.64
CA VAL A 120 2.40 -11.39 7.55
C VAL A 120 1.00 -11.71 8.08
N ASP A 121 0.11 -10.74 7.99
CA ASP A 121 -1.32 -10.93 8.17
C ASP A 121 -1.90 -11.43 6.83
N LEU A 122 -2.42 -12.66 6.82
CA LEU A 122 -2.96 -13.30 5.61
C LEU A 122 -4.15 -12.57 5.01
N GLY A 123 -4.86 -11.76 5.80
CA GLY A 123 -5.96 -10.91 5.36
C GLY A 123 -5.53 -9.52 4.90
N ASN A 124 -4.29 -9.11 5.21
CA ASN A 124 -3.82 -7.74 4.99
C ASN A 124 -2.36 -7.69 4.58
N PHE A 125 -2.05 -8.29 3.43
CA PHE A 125 -0.74 -8.16 2.79
C PHE A 125 -0.89 -7.77 1.32
N ARG A 126 0.18 -7.22 0.76
CA ARG A 126 0.38 -7.02 -0.69
C ARG A 126 1.71 -7.58 -1.11
N PHE A 127 1.75 -8.06 -2.34
CA PHE A 127 2.97 -8.53 -2.99
C PHE A 127 3.12 -7.86 -4.35
N LEU A 128 4.36 -7.49 -4.66
CA LEU A 128 4.78 -6.95 -5.94
C LEU A 128 6.01 -7.71 -6.41
N SER A 129 6.05 -8.14 -7.66
CA SER A 129 7.27 -8.60 -8.30
C SER A 129 7.49 -7.90 -9.63
N ALA A 130 8.77 -7.63 -9.92
CA ALA A 130 9.18 -6.96 -11.12
C ALA A 130 10.53 -7.48 -11.62
N ARG A 131 10.78 -7.40 -12.92
CA ARG A 131 12.01 -7.82 -13.59
C ARG A 131 12.44 -6.78 -14.62
N ARG A 132 13.73 -6.67 -14.84
CA ARG A 132 14.35 -5.89 -15.90
C ARG A 132 15.54 -6.67 -16.47
N ASP A 133 15.69 -6.70 -17.79
CA ASP A 133 16.90 -7.24 -18.41
C ASP A 133 17.90 -6.12 -18.66
N THR A 134 19.15 -6.34 -18.25
CA THR A 134 20.27 -5.41 -18.43
C THR A 134 21.39 -6.07 -19.23
N PRO A 135 22.34 -5.31 -19.78
CA PRO A 135 23.50 -5.89 -20.47
C PRO A 135 24.34 -6.81 -19.57
N GLN A 136 24.26 -6.66 -18.25
CA GLN A 136 24.98 -7.46 -17.25
C GLN A 136 24.21 -8.72 -16.85
N GLY A 137 22.92 -8.79 -17.18
CA GLY A 137 22.03 -9.88 -16.81
C GLY A 137 20.69 -9.38 -16.24
N PRO A 138 19.79 -10.29 -15.87
CA PRO A 138 18.48 -9.92 -15.34
C PRO A 138 18.60 -9.35 -13.91
N GLU A 139 17.81 -8.32 -13.66
CA GLU A 139 17.56 -7.79 -12.31
C GLU A 139 16.11 -8.10 -11.92
N ALA A 140 15.88 -8.40 -10.65
CA ALA A 140 14.54 -8.66 -10.14
C ALA A 140 14.31 -8.07 -8.75
N VAL A 141 13.05 -7.76 -8.46
CA VAL A 141 12.60 -7.30 -7.16
C VAL A 141 11.32 -8.03 -6.78
N GLY A 142 11.31 -8.61 -5.57
CA GLY A 142 10.13 -9.09 -4.89
C GLY A 142 9.89 -8.24 -3.64
N ALA A 143 8.69 -7.68 -3.49
CA ALA A 143 8.32 -6.86 -2.34
C ALA A 143 7.07 -7.43 -1.69
N LEU A 144 7.11 -7.69 -0.39
CA LEU A 144 5.96 -8.09 0.41
C LEU A 144 5.75 -7.08 1.54
N ALA A 145 4.58 -6.48 1.56
CA ALA A 145 4.16 -5.59 2.63
C ALA A 145 2.98 -6.19 3.37
N SER A 146 2.97 -6.04 4.70
CA SER A 146 1.85 -6.46 5.55
C SER A 146 1.64 -5.45 6.67
N ARG A 147 0.42 -5.38 7.17
CA ARG A 147 0.08 -4.55 8.33
C ARG A 147 -0.68 -5.36 9.36
N THR A 148 -0.19 -5.33 10.60
CA THR A 148 -0.84 -5.98 11.75
C THR A 148 -1.11 -4.93 12.83
N GLY A 149 -2.37 -4.53 13.00
CA GLY A 149 -2.72 -3.39 13.85
C GLY A 149 -2.12 -2.09 13.31
N ASP A 150 -1.31 -1.40 14.10
CA ASP A 150 -0.67 -0.13 13.74
C ASP A 150 0.79 -0.32 13.26
N THR A 151 1.27 -1.56 13.23
CA THR A 151 2.61 -1.93 12.80
C THR A 151 2.61 -2.39 11.34
N GLY A 152 3.44 -1.77 10.52
CA GLY A 152 3.75 -2.19 9.16
C GLY A 152 4.99 -3.08 9.12
N HIS A 153 4.99 -4.01 8.19
CA HIS A 153 6.14 -4.84 7.86
C HIS A 153 6.37 -4.79 6.36
N LEU A 154 7.60 -4.58 5.97
CA LEU A 154 8.03 -4.58 4.57
C LEU A 154 9.22 -5.52 4.43
N GLN A 155 9.17 -6.43 3.46
CA GLN A 155 10.31 -7.22 3.02
C GLN A 155 10.58 -6.92 1.55
N LEU A 156 11.84 -6.67 1.23
CA LEU A 156 12.34 -6.58 -0.14
C LEU A 156 13.36 -7.69 -0.39
N ILE A 157 13.22 -8.34 -1.53
CA ILE A 157 14.22 -9.25 -2.08
C ILE A 157 14.66 -8.64 -3.41
N THR A 158 15.93 -8.29 -3.52
CA THR A 158 16.52 -7.77 -4.77
C THR A 158 17.50 -8.78 -5.32
N VAL A 159 17.44 -9.00 -6.62
CA VAL A 159 18.42 -9.83 -7.34
C VAL A 159 19.15 -8.94 -8.33
N THR A 160 20.47 -8.91 -8.24
CA THR A 160 21.34 -8.16 -9.13
C THR A 160 22.38 -9.07 -9.76
N PRO A 161 22.74 -8.89 -11.03
CA PRO A 161 23.82 -9.65 -11.67
C PRO A 161 25.14 -9.51 -10.91
N GLU A 162 26.02 -10.50 -11.02
CA GLU A 162 27.37 -10.40 -10.46
C GLU A 162 28.11 -9.21 -11.06
N GLY A 163 28.78 -8.45 -10.20
CA GLY A 163 29.51 -7.24 -10.60
C GLY A 163 28.66 -5.98 -10.79
N ALA A 164 27.34 -6.08 -10.78
CA ALA A 164 26.46 -4.92 -10.77
C ALA A 164 26.42 -4.24 -9.39
N ALA A 165 26.17 -2.93 -9.37
CA ALA A 165 25.95 -2.22 -8.12
C ALA A 165 24.67 -2.72 -7.42
N PRO A 166 24.70 -2.93 -6.08
CA PRO A 166 23.50 -3.30 -5.34
C PRO A 166 22.44 -2.17 -5.42
N ALA A 167 21.17 -2.54 -5.24
CA ALA A 167 20.10 -1.55 -5.12
C ALA A 167 20.37 -0.65 -3.90
N SER A 168 20.29 0.65 -4.08
CA SER A 168 20.33 1.62 -2.99
C SER A 168 18.95 1.82 -2.40
N LEU A 169 18.89 2.12 -1.11
CA LEU A 169 17.63 2.35 -0.40
C LEU A 169 17.61 3.80 0.08
N SER A 170 16.55 4.52 -0.26
CA SER A 170 16.41 5.92 0.13
C SER A 170 15.17 6.12 1.01
N PRO A 171 15.27 6.87 2.11
CA PRO A 171 14.11 7.25 2.89
C PRO A 171 13.14 8.05 2.02
N THR A 172 11.90 7.60 1.94
CA THR A 172 10.87 8.32 1.19
C THR A 172 10.08 9.21 2.12
N ALA A 173 10.13 10.50 1.88
CA ALA A 173 9.21 11.43 2.52
C ALA A 173 7.74 11.10 2.15
N PRO A 174 6.77 11.28 3.05
CA PRO A 174 5.38 10.82 2.90
C PRO A 174 4.59 11.43 1.73
N SER A 175 5.16 12.33 0.95
CA SER A 175 4.47 13.13 -0.07
C SER A 175 3.94 12.34 -1.28
N LEU A 176 4.56 11.19 -1.65
CA LEU A 176 4.11 10.38 -2.80
C LEU A 176 2.98 9.40 -2.46
N LEU A 177 2.78 9.10 -1.17
CA LEU A 177 1.71 8.21 -0.69
C LEU A 177 0.31 8.85 -0.80
N ALA A 178 0.23 10.17 -0.69
CA ALA A 178 -1.03 10.90 -0.77
C ALA A 178 -1.68 10.81 -2.16
N THR A 179 -0.88 10.77 -3.22
CA THR A 179 -1.39 10.81 -4.61
C THR A 179 -1.99 9.48 -5.04
N ARG A 180 -1.41 8.34 -4.63
CA ARG A 180 -1.87 7.02 -5.06
C ARG A 180 -3.02 6.44 -4.24
N SER A 181 -3.06 6.69 -2.93
CA SER A 181 -4.28 6.41 -2.14
C SER A 181 -5.45 7.24 -2.66
N GLY A 182 -5.17 8.40 -3.25
CA GLY A 182 -6.16 9.23 -3.95
C GLY A 182 -6.70 8.59 -5.22
N GLU A 183 -5.84 8.05 -6.07
CA GLU A 183 -6.24 7.35 -7.30
C GLU A 183 -6.99 6.04 -7.01
N GLU A 184 -6.56 5.28 -5.98
CA GLU A 184 -7.26 4.08 -5.54
C GLU A 184 -8.65 4.42 -4.98
N LEU A 185 -8.78 5.48 -4.18
CA LEU A 185 -10.06 5.97 -3.69
C LEU A 185 -10.97 6.42 -4.84
N ALA A 186 -10.45 7.25 -5.75
CA ALA A 186 -11.19 7.73 -6.91
C ALA A 186 -11.68 6.59 -7.80
N THR A 187 -10.86 5.57 -8.02
CA THR A 187 -11.18 4.36 -8.77
C THR A 187 -12.28 3.56 -8.08
N ALA A 188 -12.18 3.33 -6.77
CA ALA A 188 -13.20 2.62 -6.00
C ALA A 188 -14.54 3.36 -6.02
N LEU A 189 -14.54 4.69 -5.80
CA LEU A 189 -15.76 5.49 -5.86
C LEU A 189 -16.43 5.47 -7.23
N SER A 190 -15.63 5.48 -8.30
CA SER A 190 -16.16 5.49 -9.67
C SER A 190 -16.67 4.13 -10.13
N ARG A 191 -16.06 3.02 -9.68
CA ARG A 191 -16.38 1.66 -10.13
C ARG A 191 -17.32 0.91 -9.18
N GLU A 192 -17.14 1.08 -7.87
CA GLU A 192 -17.84 0.33 -6.82
C GLU A 192 -18.87 1.17 -6.11
N GLY A 193 -18.82 2.51 -6.27
CA GLY A 193 -19.73 3.44 -5.62
C GLY A 193 -19.46 3.66 -4.13
N HIS A 194 -18.42 3.03 -3.57
CA HIS A 194 -18.04 3.19 -2.17
C HIS A 194 -16.56 2.93 -1.95
N ALA A 195 -16.01 3.48 -0.84
CA ALA A 195 -14.64 3.22 -0.41
C ALA A 195 -14.48 3.43 1.11
N VAL A 196 -13.47 2.81 1.70
CA VAL A 196 -13.04 3.13 3.07
C VAL A 196 -12.13 4.36 3.03
N LEU A 197 -12.34 5.29 3.96
CA LEU A 197 -11.42 6.40 4.17
C LEU A 197 -10.26 5.92 5.06
N GLU A 198 -9.23 5.37 4.41
CA GLU A 198 -8.08 4.81 5.10
C GLU A 198 -7.29 5.88 5.86
N GLY A 199 -6.78 5.52 7.04
CA GLY A 199 -6.02 6.46 7.90
C GLY A 199 -6.88 7.50 8.62
N VAL A 200 -8.21 7.38 8.58
CA VAL A 200 -9.14 8.14 9.43
C VAL A 200 -9.36 7.37 10.72
N ASP A 201 -8.52 7.66 11.72
CA ASP A 201 -8.48 6.93 12.97
C ASP A 201 -9.12 7.71 14.12
N PHE A 202 -9.78 6.97 15.02
CA PHE A 202 -10.38 7.49 16.23
C PHE A 202 -9.90 6.68 17.44
N ALA A 203 -9.56 7.35 18.50
CA ALA A 203 -9.29 6.68 19.76
C ALA A 203 -10.55 5.90 20.25
N PRO A 204 -10.40 4.82 21.02
CA PRO A 204 -11.53 4.09 21.60
C PRO A 204 -12.49 5.03 22.33
N GLY A 205 -13.78 4.98 21.97
CA GLY A 205 -14.84 5.83 22.54
C GLY A 205 -14.83 7.30 22.10
N ALA A 206 -13.83 7.76 21.34
CA ALA A 206 -13.74 9.14 20.86
C ALA A 206 -14.37 9.31 19.47
N ALA A 207 -14.83 10.53 19.19
CA ALA A 207 -15.27 11.00 17.88
C ALA A 207 -14.41 12.17 17.35
N THR A 208 -13.31 12.48 18.02
CA THR A 208 -12.41 13.56 17.63
C THR A 208 -11.34 13.02 16.69
N LEU A 209 -11.17 13.68 15.54
CA LEU A 209 -10.08 13.40 14.60
C LEU A 209 -8.77 13.94 15.16
N GLY A 210 -7.69 13.22 14.90
CA GLY A 210 -6.35 13.70 15.17
C GLY A 210 -6.01 15.02 14.45
N PRO A 211 -4.90 15.67 14.82
CA PRO A 211 -4.51 16.97 14.25
C PRO A 211 -4.06 16.87 12.77
N ARG A 212 -3.63 15.68 12.33
CA ARG A 212 -3.19 15.42 10.96
C ARG A 212 -4.35 14.91 10.11
N ASP A 213 -4.43 15.37 8.86
CA ASP A 213 -5.37 14.82 7.91
C ASP A 213 -4.89 13.48 7.38
N SER A 214 -5.81 12.52 7.29
CA SER A 214 -5.61 11.32 6.50
C SER A 214 -5.47 11.68 5.03
N PRO A 215 -4.58 11.02 4.25
CA PRO A 215 -4.48 11.21 2.80
C PRO A 215 -5.79 10.98 2.05
N ALA A 216 -6.72 10.21 2.61
CA ALA A 216 -8.03 9.97 2.02
C ALA A 216 -8.93 11.22 1.98
N LEU A 217 -8.74 12.19 2.88
CA LEU A 217 -9.60 13.39 2.91
C LEU A 217 -9.33 14.34 1.74
N PRO A 218 -8.08 14.78 1.46
CA PRO A 218 -7.80 15.57 0.27
C PRO A 218 -8.10 14.81 -1.02
N ALA A 219 -7.94 13.49 -1.05
CA ALA A 219 -8.29 12.68 -2.20
C ALA A 219 -9.80 12.64 -2.47
N LEU A 220 -10.62 12.49 -1.43
CA LEU A 220 -12.08 12.58 -1.55
C LEU A 220 -12.51 13.99 -1.99
N ALA A 221 -11.86 15.02 -1.47
CA ALA A 221 -12.14 16.41 -1.88
C ALA A 221 -11.88 16.61 -3.38
N ALA A 222 -10.71 16.20 -3.86
CA ALA A 222 -10.35 16.28 -5.28
C ALA A 222 -11.31 15.46 -6.16
N TRP A 223 -11.72 14.26 -5.72
CA TRP A 223 -12.70 13.47 -6.45
C TRP A 223 -14.07 14.16 -6.54
N LEU A 224 -14.56 14.74 -5.44
CA LEU A 224 -15.79 15.50 -5.44
C LEU A 224 -15.70 16.77 -6.33
N GLU A 225 -14.59 17.46 -6.36
CA GLU A 225 -14.37 18.60 -7.24
C GLU A 225 -14.43 18.20 -8.73
N ALA A 226 -13.79 17.05 -9.07
CA ALA A 226 -13.82 16.49 -10.43
C ALA A 226 -15.20 15.94 -10.83
N ASN A 227 -16.10 15.69 -9.87
CA ASN A 227 -17.43 15.14 -10.10
C ASN A 227 -18.53 16.03 -9.48
N PRO A 228 -18.82 17.21 -10.06
CA PRO A 228 -19.68 18.23 -9.45
C PRO A 228 -21.12 17.78 -9.18
N ASP A 229 -21.65 16.84 -9.93
CA ASP A 229 -23.01 16.32 -9.79
C ASP A 229 -23.14 15.21 -8.74
N ARG A 230 -22.00 14.68 -8.25
CA ARG A 230 -22.02 13.58 -7.27
C ARG A 230 -22.19 14.09 -5.85
N ARG A 231 -22.92 13.32 -5.07
CA ARG A 231 -23.07 13.46 -3.61
C ARG A 231 -22.56 12.23 -2.92
N VAL A 232 -22.15 12.37 -1.67
CA VAL A 232 -21.64 11.24 -0.87
C VAL A 232 -22.27 11.24 0.52
N VAL A 233 -22.39 10.03 1.08
CA VAL A 233 -22.71 9.81 2.48
C VAL A 233 -21.48 9.23 3.16
N LEU A 234 -21.02 9.86 4.22
CA LEU A 234 -20.02 9.31 5.11
C LEU A 234 -20.70 8.39 6.11
N VAL A 235 -20.30 7.14 6.17
CA VAL A 235 -20.87 6.14 7.07
C VAL A 235 -19.85 5.72 8.11
N GLY A 236 -20.10 6.09 9.37
CA GLY A 236 -19.27 5.68 10.48
C GLY A 236 -19.59 4.28 10.98
N HIS A 237 -18.57 3.56 11.43
CA HIS A 237 -18.69 2.22 12.02
C HIS A 237 -17.95 2.13 13.36
N THR A 238 -18.33 1.15 14.18
CA THR A 238 -17.66 0.83 15.46
C THR A 238 -17.30 -0.66 15.52
N ASP A 239 -16.49 -1.02 16.48
CA ASP A 239 -16.41 -2.41 16.94
C ASP A 239 -17.65 -2.78 17.78
N MET A 240 -17.80 -4.06 18.12
CA MET A 240 -18.98 -4.60 18.83
C MET A 240 -18.92 -4.36 20.38
N THR A 241 -18.19 -3.38 20.83
CA THR A 241 -18.08 -3.09 22.28
C THR A 241 -19.18 -2.14 22.71
N GLY A 242 -20.08 -2.60 23.60
CA GLY A 242 -21.20 -1.82 24.14
C GLY A 242 -22.52 -1.94 23.39
N ALA A 243 -23.51 -1.16 23.81
CA ALA A 243 -24.89 -1.21 23.28
C ALA A 243 -24.94 -0.64 21.85
N LEU A 244 -25.83 -1.18 21.02
CA LEU A 244 -26.00 -0.81 19.62
C LEU A 244 -26.32 0.69 19.44
N ASP A 245 -27.32 1.20 20.19
CA ASP A 245 -27.75 2.60 20.06
C ASP A 245 -26.62 3.60 20.38
N ALA A 246 -25.82 3.30 21.42
CA ALA A 246 -24.66 4.11 21.76
C ALA A 246 -23.59 4.08 20.63
N ASN A 247 -23.40 2.92 19.99
CA ASN A 247 -22.48 2.74 18.88
C ASN A 247 -22.97 3.41 17.60
N ILE A 248 -24.27 3.40 17.31
CA ILE A 248 -24.88 4.17 16.21
C ILE A 248 -24.64 5.66 16.43
N ALA A 249 -24.90 6.17 17.63
CA ALA A 249 -24.66 7.56 17.95
C ALA A 249 -23.16 7.94 17.88
N LEU A 250 -22.25 7.08 18.35
CA LEU A 250 -20.81 7.31 18.28
C LEU A 250 -20.31 7.31 16.82
N SER A 251 -20.70 6.32 16.04
CA SER A 251 -20.29 6.20 14.63
C SER A 251 -20.81 7.38 13.80
N ARG A 252 -22.03 7.85 14.05
CA ARG A 252 -22.56 9.06 13.42
C ARG A 252 -21.72 10.29 13.76
N ARG A 253 -21.37 10.52 15.03
CA ARG A 253 -20.49 11.64 15.42
C ARG A 253 -19.12 11.57 14.75
N ARG A 254 -18.56 10.36 14.51
CA ARG A 254 -17.31 10.16 13.77
C ARG A 254 -17.45 10.59 12.31
N ALA A 255 -18.51 10.17 11.64
CA ALA A 255 -18.80 10.59 10.26
C ALA A 255 -19.02 12.11 10.18
N GLU A 256 -19.72 12.71 11.14
CA GLU A 256 -19.90 14.16 11.25
C GLU A 256 -18.58 14.90 11.44
N ALA A 257 -17.66 14.38 12.26
CA ALA A 257 -16.34 14.98 12.45
C ALA A 257 -15.51 14.97 11.15
N VAL A 258 -15.58 13.89 10.35
CA VAL A 258 -14.97 13.82 9.03
C VAL A 258 -15.61 14.84 8.09
N ARG A 259 -16.95 14.92 8.04
CA ARG A 259 -17.66 15.91 7.23
C ARG A 259 -17.22 17.34 7.57
N GLU A 260 -17.23 17.71 8.84
CA GLU A 260 -16.83 19.06 9.26
C GLU A 260 -15.37 19.37 8.92
N ARG A 261 -14.48 18.36 8.94
CA ARG A 261 -13.09 18.53 8.47
C ARG A 261 -13.05 18.80 6.97
N LEU A 262 -13.78 18.05 6.15
CA LEU A 262 -13.88 18.24 4.69
C LEU A 262 -14.45 19.63 4.35
N LEU A 263 -15.49 20.08 5.03
CA LEU A 263 -16.07 21.40 4.81
C LEU A 263 -15.11 22.54 5.17
N ARG A 264 -14.47 22.42 6.35
CA ARG A 264 -13.64 23.51 6.89
C ARG A 264 -12.26 23.61 6.25
N VAL A 265 -11.59 22.46 6.00
CA VAL A 265 -10.20 22.43 5.53
C VAL A 265 -10.14 22.35 4.00
N HIS A 266 -11.07 21.62 3.38
CA HIS A 266 -11.08 21.40 1.93
C HIS A 266 -12.16 22.22 1.19
N GLY A 267 -12.93 23.06 1.89
CA GLY A 267 -13.85 24.01 1.27
C GLY A 267 -15.05 23.40 0.55
N LEU A 268 -15.38 22.13 0.82
CA LEU A 268 -16.46 21.43 0.13
C LEU A 268 -17.85 21.96 0.54
N ASN A 269 -18.82 21.84 -0.37
CA ASN A 269 -20.19 22.25 -0.09
C ASN A 269 -20.91 21.24 0.82
N ARG A 270 -21.55 21.74 1.86
CA ARG A 270 -22.32 20.96 2.84
C ARG A 270 -23.43 20.12 2.21
N ASP A 271 -24.08 20.63 1.18
CA ASP A 271 -25.19 19.96 0.51
C ASP A 271 -24.76 18.71 -0.29
N ARG A 272 -23.46 18.51 -0.46
CA ARG A 272 -22.90 17.39 -1.19
C ARG A 272 -22.43 16.25 -0.31
N ILE A 273 -22.38 16.45 1.01
CA ILE A 273 -21.82 15.48 1.95
C ILE A 273 -22.79 15.27 3.12
N ASP A 274 -23.36 14.10 3.23
CA ASP A 274 -24.12 13.68 4.41
C ASP A 274 -23.28 12.79 5.34
N ALA A 275 -23.76 12.57 6.57
CA ALA A 275 -23.06 11.78 7.58
C ALA A 275 -24.07 10.89 8.36
N GLN A 276 -23.81 9.59 8.38
CA GLN A 276 -24.64 8.58 9.02
C GLN A 276 -23.81 7.65 9.91
N GLY A 277 -24.46 6.91 10.79
CA GLY A 277 -23.82 5.95 11.69
C GLY A 277 -24.46 4.57 11.56
N ALA A 278 -23.65 3.54 11.29
CA ALA A 278 -24.07 2.15 11.23
C ALA A 278 -23.80 1.37 12.54
N GLY A 279 -23.13 1.98 13.50
CA GLY A 279 -22.67 1.27 14.70
C GLY A 279 -21.80 0.06 14.33
N TRP A 280 -22.05 -1.09 14.94
CA TRP A 280 -21.35 -2.34 14.65
C TRP A 280 -22.12 -3.31 13.74
N LEU A 281 -23.19 -2.85 13.07
CA LEU A 281 -24.06 -3.72 12.24
C LEU A 281 -23.42 -4.23 10.95
N ALA A 282 -22.35 -3.60 10.47
CA ALA A 282 -21.62 -4.02 9.28
C ALA A 282 -20.11 -4.25 9.59
N PRO A 283 -19.77 -5.34 10.28
CA PRO A 283 -18.37 -5.62 10.60
C PRO A 283 -17.62 -6.02 9.34
N ARG A 284 -16.44 -5.41 9.12
CA ARG A 284 -15.50 -5.77 8.04
C ARG A 284 -14.55 -6.91 8.46
N ALA A 285 -14.34 -7.05 9.76
CA ALA A 285 -13.46 -8.07 10.34
C ALA A 285 -14.03 -8.62 11.64
N SER A 286 -13.46 -9.74 12.13
CA SER A 286 -13.88 -10.37 13.38
C SER A 286 -13.66 -9.46 14.58
N ASN A 287 -14.69 -9.22 15.38
CA ASN A 287 -14.60 -8.48 16.64
C ASN A 287 -13.86 -9.23 17.76
N ALA A 288 -13.56 -10.51 17.59
CA ALA A 288 -12.82 -11.31 18.56
C ALA A 288 -11.36 -10.85 18.72
N THR A 289 -10.76 -10.31 17.66
CA THR A 289 -9.36 -9.87 17.67
C THR A 289 -9.22 -8.36 17.84
N LYS A 290 -8.11 -7.89 18.42
CA LYS A 290 -7.81 -6.45 18.56
C LYS A 290 -7.71 -5.79 17.15
N ALA A 291 -7.04 -6.46 16.21
CA ALA A 291 -6.90 -5.99 14.83
C ALA A 291 -8.25 -5.89 14.12
N GLY A 292 -9.11 -6.89 14.25
CA GLY A 292 -10.44 -6.84 13.66
C GLY A 292 -11.34 -5.75 14.24
N ARG A 293 -11.28 -5.51 15.55
CA ARG A 293 -11.97 -4.37 16.16
C ARG A 293 -11.42 -3.03 15.64
N ALA A 294 -10.11 -2.91 15.43
CA ALA A 294 -9.52 -1.70 14.82
C ALA A 294 -10.05 -1.51 13.39
N ALA A 295 -10.05 -2.54 12.56
CA ALA A 295 -10.59 -2.49 11.20
C ALA A 295 -12.09 -2.16 11.13
N ASN A 296 -12.86 -2.50 12.19
CA ASN A 296 -14.28 -2.17 12.27
C ASN A 296 -14.53 -0.70 12.67
N ARG A 297 -13.62 -0.06 13.41
CA ARG A 297 -13.69 1.39 13.75
C ARG A 297 -13.21 2.23 12.57
N ARG A 298 -14.05 2.45 11.60
CA ARG A 298 -13.74 3.14 10.34
C ARG A 298 -14.83 4.10 9.91
N VAL A 299 -14.53 4.92 8.92
CA VAL A 299 -15.51 5.68 8.15
C VAL A 299 -15.40 5.26 6.69
N GLU A 300 -16.53 4.98 6.08
CA GLU A 300 -16.68 4.70 4.65
C GLU A 300 -17.33 5.90 3.97
N VAL A 301 -17.03 6.09 2.70
CA VAL A 301 -17.73 7.02 1.82
C VAL A 301 -18.54 6.23 0.81
N VAL A 302 -19.80 6.59 0.64
CA VAL A 302 -20.76 5.97 -0.31
C VAL A 302 -21.27 7.04 -1.25
N VAL A 303 -21.20 6.80 -2.56
CA VAL A 303 -21.74 7.70 -3.58
C VAL A 303 -23.27 7.60 -3.55
N SER A 304 -23.96 8.73 -3.34
CA SER A 304 -25.42 8.78 -3.20
C SER A 304 -26.02 9.74 -4.23
N GLY A 305 -26.18 9.32 -5.44
CA GLY A 305 -26.83 10.13 -6.46
C GLY A 305 -25.89 10.77 -7.48
N GLY A 306 -26.44 11.07 -8.63
CA GLY A 306 -25.87 11.58 -9.86
C GLY A 306 -26.82 11.34 -10.99
#